data_b59be0d5c63e072d1e116581dcbd58b3
#
_entry.id   b59be0d5c63e072d1e116581dcbd58b3
#
_cell.length_a   1.000
_cell.length_b   1.000
_cell.length_c   1.000
_cell.angle_alpha   90.00
_cell.angle_beta   90.00
_cell.angle_gamma   90.00
#
_symmetry.space_group_name_H-M   'P 1'
#
loop_
_entity.id
_entity.type
_entity.pdbx_description
1 polymer ?
#
loop_
_entity_poly.entity_id
_entity_poly.type
_entity_poly.pdbx_seq_one_letter_code
_entity_poly.pdbx_strand_id
1 'polypeptide(L)'
;MNNLTVLRPHAEQAYAAELTALAATDLHPKPLNWNLSPRAVVTYLLGGTLEDGTEIEPKYYGDKRLVEVAIATLATDRALLLVGLPGTAKTWVSEHLAAAISGDSTLLVQGTAGLPEEALRYGWNYARLLAEGPSEAALTPSPVMLAMQTGKIARIEELTRIPSDVQDALITLLSEKTLPIPELNNEVQALPGFNVIATANDRDRGVNELS
;
A
#
# COMPACT_ATOMS: atom_id res chain seq x y z
N MET A 1 -2.30 24.01 -22.52
CA MET A 1 -2.33 23.33 -21.22
C MET A 1 -0.96 23.48 -20.60
N ASN A 2 -0.81 24.17 -19.46
CA ASN A 2 0.47 24.30 -18.79
C ASN A 2 0.89 22.90 -18.33
N ASN A 3 1.97 22.35 -18.90
CA ASN A 3 2.66 21.19 -18.36
C ASN A 3 3.30 21.59 -17.02
N LEU A 4 2.51 21.47 -15.95
CA LEU A 4 3.06 21.57 -14.60
C LEU A 4 3.91 20.32 -14.38
N THR A 5 5.22 20.49 -14.40
CA THR A 5 6.16 19.42 -14.09
C THR A 5 6.03 19.09 -12.60
N VAL A 6 5.57 17.89 -12.27
CA VAL A 6 5.50 17.40 -10.89
C VAL A 6 6.93 17.21 -10.37
N LEU A 7 7.25 17.78 -9.21
CA LEU A 7 8.60 17.73 -8.63
C LEU A 7 9.04 16.28 -8.32
N ARG A 8 8.12 15.48 -7.79
CA ARG A 8 8.32 14.04 -7.51
C ARG A 8 7.07 13.28 -7.95
N PRO A 9 7.06 12.70 -9.16
CA PRO A 9 5.98 11.81 -9.57
C PRO A 9 6.01 10.52 -8.75
N HIS A 10 4.85 9.89 -8.57
CA HIS A 10 4.76 8.57 -7.95
C HIS A 10 5.43 7.50 -8.83
N ALA A 11 5.83 6.38 -8.22
CA ALA A 11 6.61 5.34 -8.88
C ALA A 11 5.93 4.81 -10.16
N GLU A 12 4.62 4.61 -10.18
CA GLU A 12 3.85 4.18 -11.35
C GLU A 12 3.86 5.20 -12.49
N GLN A 13 4.08 6.48 -12.19
CA GLN A 13 4.22 7.54 -13.20
C GLN A 13 5.67 7.70 -13.65
N ALA A 14 6.60 7.71 -12.70
CA ALA A 14 8.04 7.89 -12.97
C ALA A 14 8.61 6.74 -13.82
N TYR A 15 8.13 5.52 -13.57
CA TYR A 15 8.60 4.28 -14.22
C TYR A 15 7.53 3.64 -15.12
N ALA A 16 6.60 4.44 -15.65
CA ALA A 16 5.49 3.97 -16.47
C ALA A 16 5.95 3.16 -17.69
N ALA A 17 7.04 3.56 -18.34
CA ALA A 17 7.59 2.85 -19.49
C ALA A 17 8.07 1.44 -19.14
N GLU A 18 8.82 1.30 -18.03
CA GLU A 18 9.32 -0.01 -17.57
C GLU A 18 8.17 -0.91 -17.12
N LEU A 19 7.20 -0.38 -16.35
CA LEU A 19 6.03 -1.13 -15.91
C LEU A 19 5.19 -1.62 -17.09
N THR A 20 5.06 -0.80 -18.14
CA THR A 20 4.35 -1.17 -19.38
C THR A 20 5.10 -2.25 -20.15
N ALA A 21 6.41 -2.14 -20.29
CA ALA A 21 7.24 -3.15 -20.95
C ALA A 21 7.19 -4.50 -20.22
N LEU A 22 7.30 -4.47 -18.88
CA LEU A 22 7.14 -5.67 -18.05
C LEU A 22 5.77 -6.31 -18.23
N ALA A 23 4.70 -5.52 -18.17
CA ALA A 23 3.33 -6.05 -18.31
C ALA A 23 3.09 -6.68 -19.70
N ALA A 24 3.70 -6.13 -20.75
CA ALA A 24 3.58 -6.64 -22.12
C ALA A 24 4.29 -7.98 -22.34
N THR A 25 5.38 -8.24 -21.60
CA THR A 25 6.20 -9.48 -21.73
C THR A 25 5.92 -10.50 -20.63
N ASP A 26 5.12 -10.15 -19.62
CA ASP A 26 4.85 -11.00 -18.45
C ASP A 26 3.80 -12.08 -18.75
N LEU A 27 4.27 -13.26 -19.10
CA LEU A 27 3.45 -14.45 -19.37
C LEU A 27 3.26 -15.35 -18.13
N HIS A 28 3.78 -14.95 -16.97
CA HIS A 28 3.68 -15.75 -15.75
C HIS A 28 2.33 -15.58 -15.04
N PRO A 29 1.90 -16.59 -14.23
CA PRO A 29 0.69 -16.48 -13.43
C PRO A 29 0.73 -15.28 -12.49
N LYS A 30 -0.39 -14.55 -12.44
CA LYS A 30 -0.56 -13.39 -11.56
C LYS A 30 -1.57 -13.70 -10.46
N PRO A 31 -1.31 -13.31 -9.20
CA PRO A 31 -2.36 -13.26 -8.20
C PRO A 31 -3.53 -12.36 -8.67
N LEU A 32 -4.72 -12.59 -8.12
CA LEU A 32 -5.90 -11.80 -8.49
C LEU A 32 -5.65 -10.30 -8.27
N ASN A 33 -6.01 -9.50 -9.27
CA ASN A 33 -5.85 -8.04 -9.32
C ASN A 33 -4.39 -7.52 -9.24
N TRP A 34 -3.39 -8.38 -9.45
CA TRP A 34 -2.02 -7.92 -9.62
C TRP A 34 -1.77 -7.52 -11.08
N ASN A 35 -1.12 -6.38 -11.28
CA ASN A 35 -0.72 -5.91 -12.62
C ASN A 35 0.43 -6.74 -13.19
N LEU A 36 1.38 -7.13 -12.33
CA LEU A 36 2.55 -7.93 -12.69
C LEU A 36 2.58 -9.24 -11.90
N SER A 37 3.15 -10.28 -12.51
CA SER A 37 3.44 -11.53 -11.80
C SER A 37 4.50 -11.33 -10.72
N PRO A 38 4.59 -12.20 -9.70
CA PRO A 38 5.66 -12.16 -8.70
C PRO A 38 7.06 -12.08 -9.32
N ARG A 39 7.29 -12.79 -10.43
CA ARG A 39 8.58 -12.77 -11.15
C ARG A 39 8.85 -11.41 -11.79
N ALA A 40 7.87 -10.82 -12.44
CA ALA A 40 8.01 -9.50 -13.05
C ALA A 40 8.20 -8.40 -11.99
N VAL A 41 7.55 -8.52 -10.81
CA VAL A 41 7.79 -7.60 -9.68
C VAL A 41 9.22 -7.74 -9.15
N VAL A 42 9.79 -8.95 -9.08
CA VAL A 42 11.22 -9.14 -8.74
C VAL A 42 12.12 -8.43 -9.77
N THR A 43 11.87 -8.62 -11.06
CA THR A 43 12.63 -7.95 -12.14
C THR A 43 12.50 -6.43 -12.05
N TYR A 44 11.30 -5.91 -11.78
CA TYR A 44 11.09 -4.47 -11.61
C TYR A 44 11.92 -3.89 -10.46
N LEU A 45 12.01 -4.59 -9.32
CA LEU A 45 12.76 -4.11 -8.16
C LEU A 45 14.27 -4.27 -8.28
N LEU A 46 14.73 -5.40 -8.81
CA LEU A 46 16.15 -5.74 -8.84
C LEU A 46 16.84 -5.38 -10.15
N GLY A 47 16.07 -4.97 -11.15
CA GLY A 47 16.58 -4.71 -12.49
C GLY A 47 16.79 -5.97 -13.32
N GLY A 48 17.08 -5.77 -14.59
CA GLY A 48 17.35 -6.82 -15.56
C GLY A 48 17.07 -6.40 -16.99
N THR A 49 17.34 -7.29 -17.93
CA THR A 49 17.06 -7.08 -19.35
C THR A 49 15.93 -8.00 -19.77
N LEU A 50 14.90 -7.46 -20.41
CA LEU A 50 13.79 -8.24 -20.96
C LEU A 50 14.21 -8.92 -22.28
N GLU A 51 13.40 -9.88 -22.76
CA GLU A 51 13.69 -10.63 -23.98
C GLU A 51 13.78 -9.75 -25.24
N ASP A 52 13.05 -8.62 -25.24
CA ASP A 52 13.06 -7.62 -26.31
C ASP A 52 14.25 -6.63 -26.23
N GLY A 53 15.13 -6.80 -25.25
CA GLY A 53 16.30 -5.94 -25.01
C GLY A 53 15.99 -4.69 -24.16
N THR A 54 14.77 -4.53 -23.65
CA THR A 54 14.44 -3.42 -22.75
C THR A 54 15.18 -3.58 -21.42
N GLU A 55 15.90 -2.56 -21.01
CA GLU A 55 16.59 -2.49 -19.72
C GLU A 55 15.63 -2.01 -18.63
N ILE A 56 15.56 -2.75 -17.52
CA ILE A 56 14.85 -2.38 -16.30
C ILE A 56 15.88 -1.96 -15.27
N GLU A 57 15.85 -0.71 -14.86
CA GLU A 57 16.76 -0.19 -13.85
C GLU A 57 16.45 -0.76 -12.46
N PRO A 58 17.45 -1.13 -11.63
CA PRO A 58 17.21 -1.58 -10.28
C PRO A 58 16.66 -0.45 -9.40
N LYS A 59 15.60 -0.73 -8.64
CA LYS A 59 14.99 0.18 -7.65
C LYS A 59 15.46 -0.14 -6.23
N TYR A 60 16.04 -1.32 -6.04
CA TYR A 60 16.55 -1.78 -4.75
C TYR A 60 17.90 -2.47 -4.92
N TYR A 61 18.87 -2.03 -4.12
CA TYR A 61 20.23 -2.59 -4.07
C TYR A 61 20.42 -3.32 -2.75
N GLY A 62 20.08 -4.61 -2.70
CA GLY A 62 20.15 -5.41 -1.49
C GLY A 62 19.94 -6.90 -1.76
N ASP A 63 19.66 -7.64 -0.71
CA ASP A 63 19.50 -9.09 -0.81
C ASP A 63 18.22 -9.44 -1.61
N LYS A 64 18.41 -10.16 -2.71
CA LYS A 64 17.36 -10.69 -3.57
C LYS A 64 16.34 -11.51 -2.78
N ARG A 65 16.82 -12.32 -1.81
CA ARG A 65 15.95 -13.17 -1.01
C ARG A 65 14.93 -12.35 -0.19
N LEU A 66 15.33 -11.18 0.31
CA LEU A 66 14.39 -10.30 1.04
C LEU A 66 13.27 -9.80 0.11
N VAL A 67 13.60 -9.45 -1.12
CA VAL A 67 12.62 -9.04 -2.13
C VAL A 67 11.67 -10.20 -2.47
N GLU A 68 12.21 -11.40 -2.70
CA GLU A 68 11.40 -12.59 -2.99
C GLU A 68 10.46 -12.95 -1.84
N VAL A 69 10.94 -12.89 -0.59
CA VAL A 69 10.12 -13.12 0.61
C VAL A 69 9.02 -12.07 0.75
N ALA A 70 9.33 -10.78 0.53
CA ALA A 70 8.35 -9.71 0.59
C ALA A 70 7.23 -9.92 -0.46
N ILE A 71 7.59 -10.24 -1.68
CA ILE A 71 6.64 -10.49 -2.77
C ILE A 71 5.81 -11.77 -2.49
N ALA A 72 6.45 -12.84 -2.00
CA ALA A 72 5.75 -14.07 -1.63
C ALA A 72 4.76 -13.83 -0.48
N THR A 73 5.11 -12.99 0.51
CA THR A 73 4.20 -12.57 1.59
C THR A 73 2.98 -11.86 1.02
N LEU A 74 3.18 -10.87 0.13
CA LEU A 74 2.09 -10.11 -0.48
C LEU A 74 1.22 -10.95 -1.42
N ALA A 75 1.75 -12.03 -1.99
CA ALA A 75 0.97 -12.97 -2.80
C ALA A 75 0.05 -13.88 -1.96
N THR A 76 0.18 -13.85 -0.64
CA THR A 76 -0.73 -14.49 0.32
C THR A 76 -1.72 -13.45 0.87
N ASP A 77 -2.49 -13.85 1.87
CA ASP A 77 -3.38 -12.96 2.65
C ASP A 77 -2.65 -12.17 3.76
N ARG A 78 -1.33 -12.34 3.89
CA ARG A 78 -0.53 -11.74 4.97
C ARG A 78 -0.03 -10.36 4.62
N ALA A 79 -0.18 -9.42 5.58
CA ALA A 79 0.44 -8.11 5.46
C ALA A 79 1.98 -8.20 5.55
N LEU A 80 2.65 -7.27 4.88
CA LEU A 80 4.10 -7.14 4.90
C LEU A 80 4.51 -6.03 5.85
N LEU A 81 5.36 -6.34 6.84
CA LEU A 81 6.00 -5.35 7.70
C LEU A 81 7.49 -5.24 7.36
N LEU A 82 7.92 -4.06 6.90
CA LEU A 82 9.32 -3.72 6.63
C LEU A 82 9.93 -3.03 7.86
N VAL A 83 10.79 -3.72 8.57
CA VAL A 83 11.48 -3.20 9.77
C VAL A 83 12.94 -2.93 9.46
N GLY A 84 13.49 -1.85 9.97
CA GLY A 84 14.91 -1.54 9.83
C GLY A 84 15.28 -0.12 10.24
N LEU A 85 16.55 0.21 10.20
CA LEU A 85 17.06 1.53 10.55
C LEU A 85 16.50 2.65 9.65
N PRO A 86 16.44 3.89 10.13
CA PRO A 86 16.16 5.03 9.26
C PRO A 86 17.14 5.09 8.08
N GLY A 87 16.65 5.46 6.90
CA GLY A 87 17.47 5.56 5.68
C GLY A 87 17.72 4.24 4.93
N THR A 88 17.14 3.11 5.33
CA THR A 88 17.28 1.81 4.64
C THR A 88 16.28 1.61 3.48
N ALA A 89 15.75 2.68 2.92
CA ALA A 89 14.86 2.68 1.75
C ALA A 89 13.50 1.95 1.92
N LYS A 90 13.01 1.73 3.15
CA LYS A 90 11.72 1.04 3.40
C LYS A 90 10.55 1.69 2.67
N THR A 91 10.38 3.00 2.82
CA THR A 91 9.33 3.78 2.13
C THR A 91 9.46 3.72 0.61
N TRP A 92 10.68 3.73 0.10
CA TRP A 92 10.95 3.57 -1.32
C TRP A 92 10.52 2.20 -1.83
N VAL A 93 10.90 1.14 -1.14
CA VAL A 93 10.52 -0.24 -1.49
C VAL A 93 9.01 -0.44 -1.40
N SER A 94 8.33 0.09 -0.35
CA SER A 94 6.89 0.00 -0.21
C SER A 94 6.15 0.70 -1.36
N GLU A 95 6.63 1.88 -1.79
CA GLU A 95 6.09 2.62 -2.93
C GLU A 95 6.21 1.81 -4.23
N HIS A 96 7.39 1.29 -4.51
CA HIS A 96 7.64 0.51 -5.72
C HIS A 96 6.91 -0.83 -5.75
N LEU A 97 6.76 -1.51 -4.60
CA LEU A 97 5.94 -2.72 -4.50
C LEU A 97 4.46 -2.41 -4.80
N ALA A 98 3.90 -1.37 -4.20
CA ALA A 98 2.51 -0.97 -4.45
C ALA A 98 2.28 -0.56 -5.91
N ALA A 99 3.20 0.20 -6.51
CA ALA A 99 3.15 0.59 -7.91
C ALA A 99 3.19 -0.62 -8.86
N ALA A 100 4.12 -1.56 -8.64
CA ALA A 100 4.27 -2.73 -9.50
C ALA A 100 3.11 -3.74 -9.37
N ILE A 101 2.60 -3.92 -8.15
CA ILE A 101 1.54 -4.89 -7.85
C ILE A 101 0.17 -4.35 -8.22
N SER A 102 -0.20 -3.17 -7.73
CA SER A 102 -1.56 -2.62 -7.87
C SER A 102 -1.68 -1.40 -8.77
N GLY A 103 -0.57 -0.93 -9.35
CA GLY A 103 -0.55 0.23 -10.24
C GLY A 103 -0.86 1.56 -9.56
N ASP A 104 -0.79 1.58 -8.22
CA ASP A 104 -1.16 2.75 -7.43
C ASP A 104 -0.39 2.73 -6.10
N SER A 105 0.50 3.66 -5.91
CA SER A 105 1.28 3.83 -4.69
C SER A 105 0.76 4.95 -3.79
N THR A 106 -0.36 5.58 -4.15
CA THR A 106 -0.89 6.77 -3.49
C THR A 106 -1.76 6.46 -2.27
N LEU A 107 -2.22 5.22 -2.11
CA LEU A 107 -3.05 4.79 -0.99
C LEU A 107 -2.20 4.67 0.29
N LEU A 108 -1.80 5.82 0.80
CA LEU A 108 -0.81 5.98 1.86
C LEU A 108 -1.42 6.60 3.12
N VAL A 109 -1.12 6.00 4.27
CA VAL A 109 -1.30 6.58 5.59
C VAL A 109 0.07 6.81 6.22
N GLN A 110 0.38 8.05 6.58
CA GLN A 110 1.62 8.41 7.28
C GLN A 110 1.39 8.36 8.78
N GLY A 111 2.08 7.47 9.48
CA GLY A 111 2.02 7.34 10.93
C GLY A 111 2.59 8.57 11.65
N THR A 112 1.82 9.07 12.61
CA THR A 112 2.18 10.17 13.50
C THR A 112 1.59 9.92 14.89
N ALA A 113 2.16 10.53 15.93
CA ALA A 113 1.68 10.39 17.31
C ALA A 113 0.25 10.96 17.54
N GLY A 114 -0.25 11.76 16.62
CA GLY A 114 -1.60 12.33 16.68
C GLY A 114 -2.54 11.78 15.59
N LEU A 115 -2.20 10.65 14.97
CA LEU A 115 -3.03 10.06 13.94
C LEU A 115 -4.38 9.63 14.52
N PRO A 116 -5.52 10.14 14.03
CA PRO A 116 -6.83 9.68 14.47
C PRO A 116 -7.20 8.35 13.80
N GLU A 117 -8.10 7.59 14.41
CA GLU A 117 -8.56 6.28 13.89
C GLU A 117 -9.22 6.41 12.51
N GLU A 118 -9.87 7.53 12.23
CA GLU A 118 -10.50 7.83 10.95
C GLU A 118 -9.52 7.80 9.77
N ALA A 119 -8.25 8.06 10.02
CA ALA A 119 -7.22 7.99 8.98
C ALA A 119 -6.96 6.55 8.50
N LEU A 120 -7.24 5.55 9.34
CA LEU A 120 -7.15 4.13 8.98
C LEU A 120 -8.49 3.55 8.50
N ARG A 121 -9.60 4.05 9.03
CA ARG A 121 -10.94 3.53 8.74
C ARG A 121 -11.68 4.38 7.69
N TYR A 122 -12.42 5.36 8.14
CA TYR A 122 -13.18 6.33 7.35
C TYR A 122 -13.52 7.54 8.20
N GLY A 123 -13.78 8.66 7.57
CA GLY A 123 -14.32 9.84 8.20
C GLY A 123 -15.70 10.19 7.62
N TRP A 124 -16.22 11.33 8.03
CA TRP A 124 -17.49 11.85 7.57
C TRP A 124 -17.35 13.24 6.95
N ASN A 125 -18.04 13.46 5.86
CA ASN A 125 -18.34 14.81 5.41
C ASN A 125 -19.40 15.42 6.32
N TYR A 126 -18.98 16.19 7.30
CA TYR A 126 -19.88 16.73 8.33
C TYR A 126 -21.01 17.59 7.77
N ALA A 127 -20.78 18.31 6.66
CA ALA A 127 -21.84 19.11 6.04
C ALA A 127 -22.98 18.23 5.51
N ARG A 128 -22.64 17.11 4.88
CA ARG A 128 -23.63 16.13 4.41
C ARG A 128 -24.25 15.36 5.56
N LEU A 129 -23.45 14.96 6.53
CA LEU A 129 -23.93 14.23 7.70
C LEU A 129 -25.00 15.02 8.47
N LEU A 130 -24.83 16.34 8.62
CA LEU A 130 -25.80 17.20 9.27
C LEU A 130 -27.06 17.44 8.42
N ALA A 131 -26.92 17.47 7.09
CA ALA A 131 -28.04 17.74 6.19
C ALA A 131 -28.89 16.50 5.90
N GLU A 132 -28.27 15.35 5.77
CA GLU A 132 -28.88 14.12 5.20
C GLU A 132 -28.86 12.94 6.19
N GLY A 133 -28.14 13.07 7.31
CA GLY A 133 -27.85 11.95 8.22
C GLY A 133 -26.74 11.02 7.70
N PRO A 134 -26.45 9.93 8.45
CA PRO A 134 -25.48 8.93 8.02
C PRO A 134 -25.90 8.29 6.70
N SER A 135 -25.01 8.38 5.68
CA SER A 135 -25.24 7.83 4.35
C SER A 135 -23.90 7.51 3.68
N GLU A 136 -23.90 6.62 2.69
CA GLU A 136 -22.70 6.34 1.89
C GLU A 136 -22.15 7.60 1.21
N ALA A 137 -23.02 8.52 0.82
CA ALA A 137 -22.63 9.79 0.20
C ALA A 137 -21.96 10.76 1.18
N ALA A 138 -22.22 10.63 2.48
CA ALA A 138 -21.58 11.40 3.54
C ALA A 138 -20.29 10.77 4.04
N LEU A 139 -20.02 9.49 3.71
CA LEU A 139 -18.83 8.76 4.11
C LEU A 139 -17.62 9.25 3.31
N THR A 140 -16.49 9.44 3.99
CA THR A 140 -15.19 9.78 3.39
C THR A 140 -14.23 8.63 3.64
N PRO A 141 -13.95 7.79 2.63
CA PRO A 141 -13.09 6.64 2.81
C PRO A 141 -11.64 7.05 3.09
N SER A 142 -10.96 6.32 3.97
CA SER A 142 -9.52 6.41 4.15
C SER A 142 -8.78 5.76 2.97
N PRO A 143 -7.46 5.99 2.82
CA PRO A 143 -6.64 5.26 1.85
C PRO A 143 -6.73 3.74 2.04
N VAL A 144 -6.84 3.24 3.28
CA VAL A 144 -6.98 1.81 3.58
C VAL A 144 -8.33 1.28 3.10
N MET A 145 -9.42 1.99 3.41
CA MET A 145 -10.76 1.63 2.95
C MET A 145 -10.85 1.63 1.41
N LEU A 146 -10.24 2.63 0.75
CA LEU A 146 -10.16 2.67 -0.72
C LEU A 146 -9.38 1.48 -1.28
N ALA A 147 -8.27 1.09 -0.63
CA ALA A 147 -7.51 -0.08 -1.02
C ALA A 147 -8.34 -1.37 -0.91
N MET A 148 -9.13 -1.52 0.17
CA MET A 148 -10.06 -2.65 0.35
C MET A 148 -11.10 -2.69 -0.77
N GLN A 149 -11.75 -1.56 -1.04
CA GLN A 149 -12.81 -1.43 -2.05
C GLN A 149 -12.33 -1.64 -3.49
N THR A 150 -11.03 -1.43 -3.75
CA THR A 150 -10.45 -1.52 -5.10
C THR A 150 -9.51 -2.70 -5.29
N GLY A 151 -9.29 -3.53 -4.25
CA GLY A 151 -8.37 -4.67 -4.30
C GLY A 151 -6.92 -4.25 -4.53
N LYS A 152 -6.49 -3.16 -3.91
CA LYS A 152 -5.15 -2.58 -4.06
C LYS A 152 -4.33 -2.71 -2.76
N ILE A 153 -3.05 -2.33 -2.84
CA ILE A 153 -2.17 -2.28 -1.68
C ILE A 153 -2.32 -0.94 -0.96
N ALA A 154 -2.65 -1.00 0.34
CA ALA A 154 -2.52 0.14 1.24
C ALA A 154 -1.11 0.21 1.83
N ARG A 155 -0.55 1.40 1.94
CA ARG A 155 0.76 1.66 2.56
C ARG A 155 0.56 2.37 3.88
N ILE A 156 1.18 1.86 4.95
CA ILE A 156 1.19 2.48 6.29
C ILE A 156 2.64 2.74 6.66
N GLU A 157 3.07 3.99 6.54
CA GLU A 157 4.44 4.37 6.85
C GLU A 157 4.60 4.75 8.32
N GLU A 158 5.72 4.36 8.93
CA GLU A 158 6.05 4.63 10.33
C GLU A 158 4.98 4.12 11.32
N LEU A 159 4.58 2.86 11.18
CA LEU A 159 3.53 2.21 12.00
C LEU A 159 3.76 2.40 13.52
N THR A 160 5.01 2.31 13.98
CA THR A 160 5.40 2.51 15.40
C THR A 160 5.09 3.90 15.95
N ARG A 161 4.83 4.89 15.09
CA ARG A 161 4.42 6.24 15.51
C ARG A 161 2.91 6.40 15.69
N ILE A 162 2.12 5.46 15.21
CA ILE A 162 0.66 5.46 15.39
C ILE A 162 0.35 5.08 16.84
N PRO A 163 -0.58 5.79 17.52
CA PRO A 163 -1.03 5.39 18.86
C PRO A 163 -1.50 3.93 18.90
N SER A 164 -1.21 3.20 19.97
CA SER A 164 -1.50 1.76 20.08
C SER A 164 -3.00 1.44 19.96
N ASP A 165 -3.84 2.27 20.54
CA ASP A 165 -5.30 2.17 20.43
C ASP A 165 -5.80 2.35 18.99
N VAL A 166 -5.12 3.19 18.20
CA VAL A 166 -5.42 3.35 16.77
C VAL A 166 -4.89 2.16 15.96
N GLN A 167 -3.74 1.56 16.35
CA GLN A 167 -3.23 0.34 15.71
C GLN A 167 -4.22 -0.83 15.86
N ASP A 168 -4.98 -0.89 16.95
CA ASP A 168 -5.98 -1.95 17.18
C ASP A 168 -7.05 -1.99 16.07
N ALA A 169 -7.33 -0.87 15.40
CA ALA A 169 -8.21 -0.84 14.24
C ALA A 169 -7.70 -1.72 13.07
N LEU A 170 -6.39 -1.98 13.00
CA LEU A 170 -5.81 -2.85 11.98
C LEU A 170 -6.02 -4.34 12.27
N ILE A 171 -6.28 -4.75 13.51
CA ILE A 171 -6.40 -6.16 13.89
C ILE A 171 -7.51 -6.82 13.09
N THR A 172 -8.74 -6.32 13.18
CA THR A 172 -9.90 -6.86 12.44
C THR A 172 -9.70 -6.74 10.93
N LEU A 173 -9.16 -5.59 10.48
CA LEU A 173 -8.89 -5.34 9.07
C LEU A 173 -7.89 -6.35 8.47
N LEU A 174 -6.86 -6.74 9.23
CA LEU A 174 -5.85 -7.68 8.76
C LEU A 174 -6.28 -9.14 8.93
N SER A 175 -7.03 -9.48 9.98
CA SER A 175 -7.47 -10.85 10.27
C SER A 175 -8.70 -11.24 9.47
N GLU A 176 -9.74 -10.41 9.49
CA GLU A 176 -11.05 -10.72 8.89
C GLU A 176 -11.22 -10.11 7.49
N LYS A 177 -10.33 -9.20 7.08
CA LYS A 177 -10.44 -8.44 5.81
C LYS A 177 -11.75 -7.66 5.69
N THR A 178 -12.29 -7.21 6.83
CA THR A 178 -13.52 -6.42 6.91
C THR A 178 -13.28 -5.11 7.65
N LEU A 179 -14.07 -4.11 7.32
CA LEU A 179 -14.11 -2.81 7.97
C LEU A 179 -15.57 -2.45 8.31
N PRO A 180 -16.00 -2.61 9.57
CA PRO A 180 -17.36 -2.28 9.97
C PRO A 180 -17.67 -0.79 9.88
N ILE A 181 -18.90 -0.46 9.45
CA ILE A 181 -19.48 0.89 9.43
C ILE A 181 -20.78 0.84 10.24
N PRO A 182 -20.71 0.90 11.58
CA PRO A 182 -21.88 0.72 12.45
C PRO A 182 -23.00 1.71 12.16
N GLU A 183 -22.65 2.95 11.82
CA GLU A 183 -23.62 4.02 11.55
C GLU A 183 -24.49 3.73 10.32
N LEU A 184 -24.02 2.89 9.41
CA LEU A 184 -24.78 2.45 8.25
C LEU A 184 -25.32 1.01 8.39
N ASN A 185 -25.07 0.36 9.54
CA ASN A 185 -25.35 -1.05 9.75
C ASN A 185 -24.81 -1.92 8.59
N ASN A 186 -23.58 -1.60 8.15
CA ASN A 186 -22.92 -2.19 6.99
C ASN A 186 -21.43 -2.45 7.29
N GLU A 187 -20.75 -3.14 6.40
CA GLU A 187 -19.29 -3.34 6.42
C GLU A 187 -18.71 -3.28 5.01
N VAL A 188 -17.44 -2.93 4.90
CA VAL A 188 -16.65 -3.09 3.68
C VAL A 188 -15.87 -4.37 3.78
N GLN A 189 -16.06 -5.26 2.82
CA GLN A 189 -15.24 -6.45 2.63
C GLN A 189 -14.15 -6.18 1.60
N ALA A 190 -12.93 -6.61 1.89
CA ALA A 190 -11.81 -6.40 1.00
C ALA A 190 -11.95 -7.21 -0.29
N LEU A 191 -11.76 -6.56 -1.43
CA LEU A 191 -11.68 -7.23 -2.71
C LEU A 191 -10.36 -8.00 -2.87
N PRO A 192 -10.34 -9.07 -3.69
CA PRO A 192 -9.10 -9.78 -4.02
C PRO A 192 -8.01 -8.83 -4.51
N GLY A 193 -6.77 -9.05 -4.08
CA GLY A 193 -5.63 -8.16 -4.35
C GLY A 193 -5.36 -7.14 -3.24
N PHE A 194 -6.33 -6.90 -2.35
CA PHE A 194 -6.09 -6.06 -1.18
C PHE A 194 -5.01 -6.67 -0.29
N ASN A 195 -4.03 -5.84 0.06
CA ASN A 195 -3.06 -6.16 1.10
C ASN A 195 -2.51 -4.86 1.72
N VAL A 196 -1.70 -5.01 2.78
CA VAL A 196 -1.07 -3.90 3.48
C VAL A 196 0.44 -4.07 3.49
N ILE A 197 1.15 -2.98 3.17
CA ILE A 197 2.59 -2.85 3.43
C ILE A 197 2.75 -1.82 4.53
N ALA A 198 3.31 -2.21 5.66
CA ALA A 198 3.65 -1.32 6.74
C ALA A 198 5.18 -1.16 6.85
N THR A 199 5.63 0.03 7.29
CA THR A 199 7.04 0.27 7.64
C THR A 199 7.17 0.64 9.11
N ALA A 200 8.26 0.21 9.73
CA ALA A 200 8.60 0.55 11.10
C ALA A 200 10.10 0.78 11.25
N ASN A 201 10.48 1.63 12.21
CA ASN A 201 11.86 1.79 12.59
C ASN A 201 12.14 0.94 13.83
N ASP A 202 13.23 0.19 13.84
CA ASP A 202 13.63 -0.68 14.95
C ASP A 202 14.10 0.08 16.20
N ARG A 203 14.34 1.39 16.10
CA ARG A 203 14.88 2.26 17.15
C ARG A 203 13.97 3.41 17.55
N ASP A 204 12.70 3.40 17.19
CA ASP A 204 11.75 4.41 17.67
C ASP A 204 11.49 4.21 19.18
N ARG A 205 12.47 4.68 19.99
CA ARG A 205 12.34 4.70 21.45
C ARG A 205 11.37 5.82 21.85
N GLY A 206 10.25 5.43 22.46
CA GLY A 206 9.33 6.38 23.13
C GLY A 206 8.04 6.70 22.37
N VAL A 207 7.75 5.96 21.32
CA VAL A 207 6.44 5.91 20.70
C VAL A 207 6.01 4.44 20.70
N ASN A 208 4.84 4.10 20.78
CA ASN A 208 4.20 2.83 21.08
C ASN A 208 4.95 1.56 20.62
N GLU A 209 5.05 0.56 21.49
CA GLU A 209 5.42 -0.80 21.10
C GLU A 209 4.38 -1.33 20.11
N LEU A 210 4.79 -2.21 19.20
CA LEU A 210 3.86 -2.91 18.33
C LEU A 210 2.95 -3.79 19.21
N SER A 211 1.66 -3.58 19.13
CA SER A 211 0.64 -4.35 19.83
C SER A 211 0.53 -5.77 19.25
#